data_847ae3a29055e084bebafe32c827d515
#
_entry.id   847ae3a29055e084bebafe32c827d515
#
_cell.length_a   1.000
_cell.length_b   1.000
_cell.length_c   1.000
_cell.angle_alpha   90.00
_cell.angle_beta   90.00
_cell.angle_gamma   90.00
#
_symmetry.space_group_name_H-M   'P 1'
#
loop_
_entity.id
_entity.type
_entity.pdbx_description
1 polymer ?
#
loop_
_entity_poly.entity_id
_entity_poly.type
_entity_poly.pdbx_seq_one_letter_code
_entity_poly.pdbx_strand_id
1 'polypeptide(L)'
;MRNNIQRYKCNACNKTFTLKKKLNPISIWNDYSIGKQTYQQLAIKYHCSVXTIQRYIDKAPKTALNPPLSRDLNIIADTTFFGREFXILVLMDSLSKKVVYHRVXKTXKDVYYRIAFNSLRMKXYKIQSIVCDGRRGLMKDLFNTPVQMCQFYMVA
;
A
#
# COMPACT_ATOMS: atom_id res chain seq x y z
N MET A 1 -21.68 33.40 -13.83
CA MET A 1 -20.72 33.02 -12.76
C MET A 1 -20.87 31.52 -12.47
N ARG A 2 -19.89 30.72 -12.87
CA ARG A 2 -19.86 29.31 -12.48
C ARG A 2 -19.12 29.19 -11.15
N ASN A 3 -19.81 28.85 -10.08
CA ASN A 3 -19.28 28.44 -8.76
C ASN A 3 -18.72 29.56 -7.84
N ASN A 4 -19.23 30.76 -7.85
CA ASN A 4 -18.92 31.83 -6.88
C ASN A 4 -17.40 31.99 -6.53
N ILE A 5 -16.50 31.70 -7.48
CA ILE A 5 -15.06 31.82 -7.25
C ILE A 5 -14.58 33.13 -7.86
N GLN A 6 -14.10 34.07 -7.01
CA GLN A 6 -13.51 35.31 -7.44
C GLN A 6 -12.21 35.04 -8.22
N ARG A 7 -12.15 35.55 -9.45
CA ARG A 7 -10.95 35.52 -10.28
C ARG A 7 -10.28 36.88 -10.29
N TYR A 8 -8.98 36.86 -10.28
CA TYR A 8 -8.14 38.04 -10.36
C TYR A 8 -7.33 38.04 -11.64
N LYS A 9 -7.04 39.18 -12.21
CA LYS A 9 -6.18 39.32 -13.37
C LYS A 9 -4.88 40.03 -12.94
N CYS A 10 -3.75 39.50 -13.33
CA CYS A 10 -2.45 40.10 -13.10
C CYS A 10 -2.25 41.26 -14.08
N ASN A 11 -1.97 42.46 -13.55
CA ASN A 11 -1.77 43.66 -14.41
C ASN A 11 -0.44 43.60 -15.19
N ALA A 12 0.56 42.85 -14.69
CA ALA A 12 1.87 42.77 -15.36
C ALA A 12 1.89 41.74 -16.52
N CYS A 13 1.21 40.58 -16.38
CA CYS A 13 1.28 39.52 -17.39
C CYS A 13 -0.08 39.11 -17.96
N ASN A 14 -1.15 39.78 -17.56
CA ASN A 14 -2.54 39.54 -18.00
C ASN A 14 -3.10 38.14 -17.69
N LYS A 15 -2.36 37.30 -16.98
CA LYS A 15 -2.83 35.95 -16.59
C LYS A 15 -3.89 36.05 -15.49
N THR A 16 -4.92 35.21 -15.60
CA THR A 16 -5.96 35.11 -14.57
C THR A 16 -5.59 34.06 -13.52
N PHE A 17 -5.90 34.33 -12.25
CA PHE A 17 -5.65 33.45 -11.14
C PHE A 17 -6.76 33.53 -10.10
N THR A 18 -6.82 32.56 -9.20
CA THR A 18 -7.71 32.54 -8.05
C THR A 18 -6.87 32.41 -6.79
N LEU A 19 -7.35 32.99 -5.69
CA LEU A 19 -6.67 32.93 -4.38
C LEU A 19 -6.93 31.62 -3.65
N LYS A 20 -7.49 30.64 -4.34
CA LYS A 20 -7.78 29.34 -3.73
C LYS A 20 -6.47 28.70 -3.23
N LYS A 21 -6.42 28.39 -1.95
CA LYS A 21 -5.26 27.72 -1.33
C LYS A 21 -5.01 26.38 -2.02
N LYS A 22 -3.81 26.19 -2.53
CA LYS A 22 -3.44 24.90 -3.14
C LYS A 22 -3.37 23.84 -2.06
N LEU A 23 -4.05 22.74 -2.29
CA LEU A 23 -3.99 21.59 -1.40
C LEU A 23 -2.58 20.99 -1.47
N ASN A 24 -2.08 20.52 -0.33
CA ASN A 24 -0.76 19.87 -0.26
C ASN A 24 -0.93 18.35 -0.56
N PRO A 25 -0.35 17.84 -1.67
CA PRO A 25 -0.49 16.42 -2.01
C PRO A 25 0.11 15.49 -0.95
N ILE A 26 1.21 15.91 -0.31
CA ILE A 26 1.90 15.10 0.71
C ILE A 26 1.00 14.96 1.95
N SER A 27 0.36 16.04 2.39
CA SER A 27 -0.55 16.00 3.54
C SER A 27 -1.75 15.08 3.26
N ILE A 28 -2.33 15.19 2.06
CA ILE A 28 -3.45 14.33 1.65
C ILE A 28 -3.02 12.87 1.61
N TRP A 29 -1.83 12.60 1.06
CA TRP A 29 -1.29 11.23 1.00
C TRP A 29 -1.04 10.66 2.40
N ASN A 30 -0.48 11.44 3.32
CA ASN A 30 -0.24 11.02 4.70
C ASN A 30 -1.55 10.72 5.44
N ASP A 31 -2.54 11.59 5.28
CA ASP A 31 -3.87 11.37 5.88
C ASP A 31 -4.54 10.10 5.33
N TYR A 32 -4.36 9.82 4.03
CA TYR A 32 -4.89 8.63 3.39
C TYR A 32 -4.15 7.37 3.84
N SER A 33 -2.81 7.35 3.72
CA SER A 33 -2.00 6.14 3.90
C SER A 33 -1.72 5.82 5.37
N ILE A 34 -1.32 6.82 6.15
CA ILE A 34 -0.98 6.67 7.57
C ILE A 34 -2.21 6.89 8.44
N GLY A 35 -2.96 7.95 8.15
CA GLY A 35 -4.19 8.29 8.87
C GLY A 35 -5.39 7.40 8.54
N LYS A 36 -5.28 6.55 7.53
CA LYS A 36 -6.32 5.58 7.08
C LYS A 36 -7.69 6.23 6.83
N GLN A 37 -7.68 7.49 6.40
CA GLN A 37 -8.92 8.22 6.13
C GLN A 37 -9.46 7.84 4.74
N THR A 38 -10.79 7.71 4.65
CA THR A 38 -11.45 7.43 3.37
C THR A 38 -11.46 8.67 2.47
N TYR A 39 -11.70 8.47 1.18
CA TYR A 39 -11.81 9.58 0.21
C TYR A 39 -12.90 10.57 0.62
N GLN A 40 -14.00 10.09 1.20
CA GLN A 40 -15.11 10.94 1.65
C GLN A 40 -14.69 11.80 2.85
N GLN A 41 -14.03 11.20 3.84
CA GLN A 41 -13.52 11.93 5.00
C GLN A 41 -12.52 13.01 4.59
N LEU A 42 -11.62 12.67 3.66
CA LEU A 42 -10.65 13.64 3.12
C LEU A 42 -11.36 14.76 2.33
N ALA A 43 -12.39 14.44 1.56
CA ALA A 43 -13.15 15.44 0.81
C ALA A 43 -13.80 16.47 1.76
N ILE A 44 -14.35 15.99 2.87
CA ILE A 44 -14.91 16.85 3.93
C ILE A 44 -13.79 17.68 4.58
N LYS A 45 -12.71 17.04 5.03
CA LYS A 45 -11.59 17.67 5.72
C LYS A 45 -10.95 18.80 4.89
N TYR A 46 -10.76 18.54 3.58
CA TYR A 46 -10.08 19.48 2.68
C TYR A 46 -11.04 20.39 1.91
N HIS A 47 -12.36 20.31 2.18
CA HIS A 47 -13.42 21.11 1.55
C HIS A 47 -13.34 21.05 0.02
N CYS A 48 -13.27 19.82 -0.55
CA CYS A 48 -13.19 19.61 -1.99
C CYS A 48 -13.93 18.31 -2.40
N SER A 49 -14.07 18.08 -3.70
CA SER A 49 -14.76 16.88 -4.19
C SER A 49 -13.88 15.65 -4.07
N VAL A 50 -14.49 14.51 -3.91
CA VAL A 50 -13.84 13.19 -3.94
C VAL A 50 -12.96 13.03 -5.18
N UNK A 51 -13.25 13.46 -6.09
CA UNK A 51 -12.55 13.45 -7.22
C UNK A 51 -11.33 14.18 -7.18
N THR A 52 -11.42 15.30 -6.54
CA THR A 52 -10.19 16.08 -6.35
C THR A 52 -9.20 15.32 -5.48
N ILE A 53 -9.65 14.77 -4.37
CA ILE A 53 -8.83 13.94 -3.46
C ILE A 53 -8.16 12.80 -4.24
N GLN A 54 -8.93 12.07 -5.05
CA GLN A 54 -8.41 10.96 -5.84
C GLN A 54 -7.27 11.39 -6.75
N ARG A 55 -7.45 12.52 -7.49
CA ARG A 55 -6.40 13.08 -8.35
C ARG A 55 -5.12 13.44 -7.58
N TYR A 56 -5.26 13.94 -6.36
CA TYR A 56 -4.10 14.29 -5.53
C TYR A 56 -3.38 13.02 -5.04
N ILE A 57 -4.12 11.99 -4.66
CA ILE A 57 -3.56 10.70 -4.22
C ILE A 57 -2.85 10.00 -5.39
N ASP A 58 -3.46 10.01 -6.60
CA ASP A 58 -2.86 9.39 -7.79
C ASP A 58 -1.55 10.07 -8.19
N LYS A 59 -1.44 11.38 -7.94
CA LYS A 59 -0.25 12.18 -8.25
C LYS A 59 0.77 12.22 -7.11
N ALA A 60 0.44 11.66 -5.94
CA ALA A 60 1.35 11.65 -4.81
C ALA A 60 2.64 10.89 -5.18
N PRO A 61 3.80 11.38 -4.74
CA PRO A 61 5.05 10.68 -5.04
C PRO A 61 5.02 9.30 -4.40
N LYS A 62 5.09 8.26 -5.22
CA LYS A 62 5.16 6.88 -4.75
C LYS A 62 6.53 6.68 -4.12
N THR A 63 6.56 6.54 -2.80
CA THR A 63 7.81 6.28 -2.09
C THR A 63 8.40 4.96 -2.61
N ALA A 64 9.62 5.02 -3.10
CA ALA A 64 10.33 3.81 -3.50
C ALA A 64 10.41 2.86 -2.30
N LEU A 65 10.18 1.59 -2.53
CA LEU A 65 10.30 0.57 -1.49
C LEU A 65 11.77 0.45 -1.11
N ASN A 66 12.19 1.21 -0.08
CA ASN A 66 13.53 1.05 0.47
C ASN A 66 13.62 -0.33 1.11
N PRO A 67 14.63 -1.13 0.77
CA PRO A 67 14.78 -2.45 1.37
C PRO A 67 14.94 -2.32 2.89
N PRO A 68 14.57 -3.34 3.67
CA PRO A 68 14.84 -3.34 5.10
C PRO A 68 16.35 -3.34 5.34
N LEU A 69 16.76 -2.72 6.45
CA LEU A 69 18.17 -2.62 6.83
C LEU A 69 18.72 -3.99 7.26
N SER A 70 17.90 -4.78 7.94
CA SER A 70 18.28 -6.12 8.40
C SER A 70 18.18 -7.14 7.26
N ARG A 71 19.10 -8.07 7.23
CA ARG A 71 19.03 -9.25 6.36
C ARG A 71 18.17 -10.37 6.96
N ASP A 72 17.90 -10.33 8.26
CA ASP A 72 17.02 -11.27 8.95
C ASP A 72 15.58 -10.73 8.90
N LEU A 73 14.67 -11.51 8.34
CA LEU A 73 13.29 -11.09 8.11
C LEU A 73 12.32 -12.00 8.87
N ASN A 74 11.33 -11.38 9.49
CA ASN A 74 10.14 -12.06 10.03
C ASN A 74 8.97 -11.69 9.14
N ILE A 75 8.54 -12.62 8.30
CA ILE A 75 7.64 -12.35 7.18
C ILE A 75 6.18 -12.52 7.60
N ILE A 76 5.37 -11.51 7.31
CA ILE A 76 3.91 -11.63 7.27
C ILE A 76 3.53 -11.81 5.80
N ALA A 77 2.90 -12.94 5.50
CA ALA A 77 2.48 -13.31 4.14
C ALA A 77 0.97 -13.23 4.04
N ASP A 78 0.47 -12.42 3.14
CA ASP A 78 -0.97 -12.23 2.95
C ASP A 78 -1.31 -12.12 1.46
N THR A 79 -2.56 -12.45 1.12
CA THR A 79 -3.09 -12.27 -0.23
C THR A 79 -4.42 -11.55 -0.16
N THR A 80 -4.47 -10.37 -0.74
CA THR A 80 -5.68 -9.57 -0.84
C THR A 80 -6.31 -9.74 -2.22
N PHE A 81 -7.60 -10.03 -2.25
CA PHE A 81 -8.37 -10.22 -3.49
C PHE A 81 -9.10 -8.93 -3.86
N PHE A 82 -9.02 -8.57 -5.12
CA PHE A 82 -9.73 -7.41 -5.69
C PHE A 82 -10.84 -7.94 -6.60
N GLY A 83 -11.96 -8.26 -5.98
CA GLY A 83 -13.07 -8.92 -6.66
C GLY A 83 -12.65 -10.29 -7.21
N ARG A 84 -13.07 -10.59 -8.43
CA ARG A 84 -12.69 -11.82 -9.15
C ARG A 84 -11.58 -11.59 -10.18
N GLU A 85 -11.04 -10.37 -10.24
CA GLU A 85 -10.11 -9.98 -11.29
C GLU A 85 -8.67 -10.37 -10.99
N PHE A 86 -8.20 -10.07 -9.79
CA PHE A 86 -6.78 -10.34 -9.43
C PHE A 86 -6.53 -10.39 -7.92
N UNK A 87 -5.45 -10.97 -7.42
CA UNK A 87 -4.96 -11.07 -6.19
C UNK A 87 -3.73 -10.37 -6.10
N ILE A 88 -3.39 -9.79 -5.04
CA ILE A 88 -2.04 -9.34 -4.78
C ILE A 88 -1.48 -10.11 -3.60
N LEU A 89 -0.46 -10.88 -3.85
CA LEU A 89 0.35 -11.52 -2.81
C LEU A 89 1.35 -10.50 -2.29
N VAL A 90 1.40 -10.32 -0.97
CA VAL A 90 2.32 -9.39 -0.30
C VAL A 90 3.12 -10.13 0.75
N LEU A 91 4.44 -9.94 0.76
CA LEU A 91 5.30 -10.32 1.86
C LEU A 91 5.82 -9.05 2.52
N MET A 92 5.57 -8.91 3.81
CA MET A 92 5.97 -7.74 4.60
C MET A 92 6.87 -8.22 5.76
N ASP A 93 7.95 -7.49 6.01
CA ASP A 93 8.74 -7.73 7.22
C ASP A 93 8.02 -7.13 8.43
N SER A 94 7.79 -7.95 9.45
CA SER A 94 7.02 -7.56 10.64
C SER A 94 7.73 -6.51 11.48
N LEU A 95 9.05 -6.47 11.46
CA LEU A 95 9.84 -5.52 12.27
C LEU A 95 9.89 -4.15 11.61
N SER A 96 10.35 -4.08 10.36
CA SER A 96 10.48 -2.81 9.65
C SER A 96 9.16 -2.30 9.08
N LYS A 97 8.10 -3.13 9.06
CA LYS A 97 6.79 -2.82 8.45
C LYS A 97 6.89 -2.50 6.96
N LYS A 98 7.94 -2.99 6.30
CA LYS A 98 8.16 -2.75 4.88
C LYS A 98 7.72 -3.94 4.05
N VAL A 99 7.10 -3.66 2.91
CA VAL A 99 6.80 -4.69 1.91
C VAL A 99 8.12 -5.05 1.22
N VAL A 100 8.50 -6.32 1.33
CA VAL A 100 9.77 -6.85 0.78
C VAL A 100 9.54 -7.57 -0.55
N TYR A 101 8.30 -7.96 -0.83
CA TYR A 101 7.92 -8.60 -2.10
C TYR A 101 6.42 -8.41 -2.32
N HIS A 102 6.04 -8.18 -3.57
CA HIS A 102 4.63 -8.25 -3.98
C HIS A 102 4.52 -8.87 -5.37
N ARG A 103 3.36 -9.48 -5.66
CA ARG A 103 3.07 -10.09 -6.96
C ARG A 103 1.58 -10.03 -7.22
N VAL A 104 1.27 -9.61 -8.42
CA VAL A 104 -0.11 -9.69 -8.90
C VAL A 104 -0.34 -11.07 -9.54
N UNK A 105 -1.37 -11.78 -9.11
CA UNK A 105 -1.67 -12.98 -9.58
C UNK A 105 -3.10 -13.01 -9.83
N LYS A 106 -3.61 -13.91 -10.70
CA LYS A 106 -5.04 -14.13 -10.92
C LYS A 106 -5.65 -15.11 -9.93
N THR A 107 -4.87 -16.03 -9.41
CA THR A 107 -5.29 -17.09 -8.48
C THR A 107 -4.21 -17.35 -7.41
N UNK A 108 -4.28 -17.57 -6.22
CA UNK A 108 -3.50 -17.80 -5.33
C UNK A 108 -3.09 -19.07 -5.49
N LYS A 109 -2.08 -19.48 -5.73
CA LYS A 109 -1.39 -20.78 -5.84
C LYS A 109 -0.17 -20.82 -4.93
N ASP A 110 0.06 -21.94 -4.29
CA ASP A 110 1.20 -22.10 -3.36
C ASP A 110 2.55 -21.87 -4.05
N VAL A 111 2.63 -22.17 -5.35
CA VAL A 111 3.84 -21.93 -6.13
C VAL A 111 4.28 -20.47 -6.12
N TYR A 112 3.35 -19.53 -6.04
CA TYR A 112 3.70 -18.09 -6.02
C TYR A 112 4.36 -17.70 -4.71
N TYR A 113 3.94 -18.30 -3.60
CA TYR A 113 4.61 -18.10 -2.31
C TYR A 113 6.03 -18.68 -2.35
N ARG A 114 6.19 -19.89 -2.91
CA ARG A 114 7.54 -20.50 -3.07
C ARG A 114 8.46 -19.60 -3.91
N ILE A 115 7.96 -19.08 -5.02
CA ILE A 115 8.73 -18.13 -5.86
C ILE A 115 9.11 -16.88 -5.06
N ALA A 116 8.16 -16.33 -4.30
CA ALA A 116 8.38 -15.13 -3.49
C ALA A 116 9.46 -15.35 -2.43
N PHE A 117 9.37 -16.45 -1.67
CA PHE A 117 10.37 -16.77 -0.65
C PHE A 117 11.74 -17.07 -1.26
N ASN A 118 11.78 -17.78 -2.37
CA ASN A 118 13.04 -18.05 -3.08
C ASN A 118 13.68 -16.74 -3.58
N SER A 119 12.87 -15.81 -4.09
CA SER A 119 13.33 -14.50 -4.53
C SER A 119 13.99 -13.73 -3.38
N LEU A 120 13.42 -13.79 -2.17
CA LEU A 120 14.01 -13.15 -0.99
C LEU A 120 15.33 -13.83 -0.60
N ARG A 121 15.39 -15.16 -0.64
CA ARG A 121 16.61 -15.92 -0.33
C ARG A 121 17.73 -15.62 -1.32
N MET A 122 17.39 -15.51 -2.61
CA MET A 122 18.35 -15.15 -3.65
C MET A 122 18.92 -13.73 -3.46
N LYS A 123 18.21 -12.87 -2.78
CA LYS A 123 18.68 -11.53 -2.41
C LYS A 123 19.45 -11.48 -1.09
N UNK A 124 19.59 -12.71 -0.38
CA UNK A 124 20.24 -12.83 0.67
C UNK A 124 19.63 -12.51 1.87
N TYR A 125 18.42 -12.51 1.83
CA TYR A 125 17.65 -12.38 3.06
C TYR A 125 17.50 -13.74 3.73
N LYS A 126 17.63 -13.75 5.04
CA LYS A 126 17.41 -14.94 5.87
C LYS A 126 16.02 -14.82 6.51
N ILE A 127 15.13 -15.78 6.22
CA ILE A 127 13.75 -15.79 6.73
C ILE A 127 13.75 -16.54 8.06
N GLN A 128 13.49 -15.82 9.16
CA GLN A 128 13.49 -16.35 10.51
C GLN A 128 12.15 -17.02 10.85
N SER A 129 11.05 -16.39 10.44
CA SER A 129 9.72 -16.90 10.72
C SER A 129 8.72 -16.37 9.67
N ILE A 130 7.60 -17.08 9.54
CA ILE A 130 6.52 -16.70 8.62
C ILE A 130 5.19 -16.74 9.37
N VAL A 131 4.40 -15.67 9.24
CA VAL A 131 3.01 -15.62 9.69
C VAL A 131 2.12 -15.58 8.44
N CYS A 132 1.13 -16.45 8.35
CA CYS A 132 0.24 -16.52 7.17
C CYS A 132 -1.19 -16.90 7.57
N ASP A 133 -2.10 -16.90 6.61
CA ASP A 133 -3.55 -17.10 6.79
C ASP A 133 -3.98 -18.55 7.05
N GLY A 134 -3.09 -19.43 7.44
CA GLY A 134 -3.44 -20.82 7.76
C GLY A 134 -3.66 -21.75 6.57
N ARG A 135 -3.27 -21.32 5.38
CA ARG A 135 -3.37 -22.14 4.17
C ARG A 135 -2.51 -23.41 4.31
N ARG A 136 -3.13 -24.57 4.21
CA ARG A 136 -2.48 -25.88 4.54
C ARG A 136 -1.20 -26.13 3.74
N GLY A 137 -1.17 -25.77 2.46
CA GLY A 137 0.00 -25.94 1.60
C GLY A 137 1.17 -25.06 2.01
N LEU A 138 0.91 -23.90 2.59
CA LEU A 138 1.94 -23.00 3.09
C LEU A 138 2.55 -23.52 4.40
N MET A 139 1.72 -24.10 5.27
CA MET A 139 2.19 -24.53 6.60
C MET A 139 3.07 -25.79 6.55
N LYS A 140 2.91 -26.63 5.52
CA LYS A 140 3.61 -27.93 5.46
C LYS A 140 4.97 -27.88 4.75
N ASP A 141 5.23 -26.91 3.91
CA ASP A 141 6.25 -27.04 2.86
C ASP A 141 7.29 -25.92 2.81
N LEU A 142 7.34 -25.04 3.83
CA LEU A 142 8.20 -23.87 3.77
C LEU A 142 9.57 -24.08 4.46
N PHE A 143 10.39 -25.00 3.89
CA PHE A 143 11.84 -24.97 4.03
C PHE A 143 12.34 -25.01 5.49
N ASN A 144 11.73 -25.79 6.36
CA ASN A 144 12.07 -25.86 7.81
C ASN A 144 12.04 -24.49 8.50
N THR A 145 11.37 -23.47 7.92
CA THR A 145 11.20 -22.17 8.57
C THR A 145 9.96 -22.24 9.48
N PRO A 146 10.05 -21.76 10.73
CA PRO A 146 8.87 -21.74 11.59
C PRO A 146 7.72 -20.94 10.98
N VAL A 147 6.56 -21.59 10.87
CA VAL A 147 5.36 -20.97 10.30
C VAL A 147 4.28 -20.92 11.35
N GLN A 148 3.71 -19.72 11.55
CA GLN A 148 2.61 -19.47 12.48
C GLN A 148 1.36 -19.05 11.70
N MET A 149 0.23 -19.62 12.09
CA MET A 149 -1.07 -19.15 11.56
C MET A 149 -1.40 -17.79 12.17
N CYS A 150 -1.89 -16.88 11.34
CA CYS A 150 -2.33 -15.57 11.79
C CYS A 150 -3.49 -15.71 12.76
N GLN A 151 -3.37 -15.14 13.95
CA GLN A 151 -4.37 -15.24 15.02
C GLN A 151 -5.73 -14.66 14.59
N PHE A 152 -5.74 -13.70 13.69
CA PHE A 152 -6.97 -13.09 13.19
C PHE A 152 -7.89 -14.11 12.53
N TYR A 153 -7.33 -15.15 11.89
CA TYR A 153 -8.09 -16.20 11.23
C TYR A 153 -8.33 -17.42 12.12
N MET A 154 -7.81 -17.43 13.35
CA MET A 154 -8.05 -18.53 14.29
C MET A 154 -9.37 -18.36 15.06
N VAL A 155 -9.93 -17.15 15.07
CA VAL A 155 -11.10 -16.79 15.90
C VAL A 155 -12.36 -16.58 15.05
N ALA A 156 -12.28 -16.74 13.72
CA ALA A 156 -13.40 -16.53 12.80
C ALA A 156 -14.22 -17.82 12.56
#